data_3db934369e6bcc5b7de4c47964bc5592
#
_entry.id   3db934369e6bcc5b7de4c47964bc5592
#
_cell.length_a   1.000
_cell.length_b   1.000
_cell.length_c   1.000
_cell.angle_alpha   90.00
_cell.angle_beta   90.00
_cell.angle_gamma   90.00
#
_symmetry.space_group_name_H-M   'P 1'
#
loop_
_entity.id
_entity.type
_entity.pdbx_description
1 polymer ?
#
loop_
_entity_poly.entity_id
_entity_poly.type
_entity_poly.pdbx_seq_one_letter_code
_entity_poly.pdbx_strand_id
1 'polypeptide(L)'
;MSALATGDEKPWLAPAAQAKVQNPIRPNESSLAAGEKIYMKRCAACHGKTGNGDGHDAVDLGIYPAKFSDPKLRGESDGALFWKITVGKKPMPDYGSRLSKTDRWNVINFLRTLAAR
;
A
#
# COMPACT_ATOMS: atom_id res chain seq x y z
N MET A 1 -1.16 2.75 5.87
CA MET A 1 -0.09 3.30 5.02
C MET A 1 -0.27 4.80 4.93
N SER A 2 0.53 5.53 5.63
CA SER A 2 0.44 6.99 5.62
C SER A 2 1.06 7.51 4.33
N ALA A 3 0.31 8.29 3.55
CA ALA A 3 0.85 8.91 2.35
C ALA A 3 1.70 10.13 2.68
N LEU A 4 1.40 10.77 3.80
CA LEU A 4 2.10 11.95 4.27
C LEU A 4 2.54 11.71 5.71
N ALA A 5 3.84 11.77 5.95
CA ALA A 5 4.39 11.58 7.29
C ALA A 5 4.87 12.93 7.80
N THR A 6 4.02 13.63 8.54
CA THR A 6 4.44 14.81 9.30
C THR A 6 4.31 14.50 10.78
N GLY A 7 5.13 15.13 11.60
CA GLY A 7 5.12 14.88 13.03
C GLY A 7 3.81 15.22 13.73
N ASP A 8 3.00 16.07 13.12
CA ASP A 8 1.76 16.58 13.72
C ASP A 8 0.51 15.82 13.28
N GLU A 9 0.64 14.91 12.34
CA GLU A 9 -0.51 14.18 11.83
C GLU A 9 -0.87 13.03 12.77
N LYS A 10 -2.18 12.86 12.97
CA LYS A 10 -2.68 11.69 13.67
C LYS A 10 -2.37 10.44 12.86
N PRO A 11 -2.03 9.31 13.51
CA PRO A 11 -1.83 8.07 12.78
C PRO A 11 -3.07 7.72 11.95
N TRP A 12 -2.85 7.29 10.71
CA TRP A 12 -3.91 6.80 9.85
C TRP A 12 -4.17 5.34 10.15
N LEU A 13 -5.20 5.08 10.92
CA LEU A 13 -5.51 3.74 11.41
C LEU A 13 -6.77 3.21 10.73
N ALA A 14 -6.71 1.95 10.31
CA ALA A 14 -7.89 1.26 9.81
C ALA A 14 -8.83 0.95 10.98
N PRO A 15 -10.16 0.99 10.75
CA PRO A 15 -11.10 0.52 11.76
C PRO A 15 -10.80 -0.93 12.18
N ALA A 16 -11.00 -1.25 13.45
CA ALA A 16 -10.66 -2.57 13.98
C ALA A 16 -11.32 -3.72 13.20
N ALA A 17 -12.58 -3.55 12.82
CA ALA A 17 -13.30 -4.57 12.05
C ALA A 17 -12.64 -4.82 10.69
N GLN A 18 -12.17 -3.76 10.04
CA GLN A 18 -11.50 -3.88 8.74
C GLN A 18 -10.11 -4.50 8.88
N ALA A 19 -9.39 -4.13 9.93
CA ALA A 19 -8.06 -4.66 10.18
C ALA A 19 -8.06 -6.17 10.40
N LYS A 20 -9.16 -6.74 10.83
CA LYS A 20 -9.32 -8.18 11.07
C LYS A 20 -9.62 -9.00 9.82
N VAL A 21 -9.96 -8.34 8.71
CA VAL A 21 -10.28 -9.04 7.47
C VAL A 21 -9.03 -9.74 6.96
N GLN A 22 -9.17 -11.03 6.67
CA GLN A 22 -8.05 -11.84 6.20
C GLN A 22 -7.92 -11.77 4.69
N ASN A 23 -6.67 -11.75 4.21
CA ASN A 23 -6.40 -11.82 2.79
C ASN A 23 -6.77 -13.21 2.27
N PRO A 24 -7.74 -13.33 1.36
CA PRO A 24 -8.16 -14.63 0.86
C PRO A 24 -7.24 -15.21 -0.21
N ILE A 25 -6.22 -14.45 -0.63
CA ILE A 25 -5.36 -14.85 -1.75
C ILE A 25 -3.96 -15.16 -1.22
N ARG A 26 -3.50 -16.38 -1.50
CA ARG A 26 -2.13 -16.77 -1.17
C ARG A 26 -1.13 -16.02 -2.04
N PRO A 27 0.02 -15.59 -1.47
CA PRO A 27 1.06 -14.91 -2.25
C PRO A 27 1.86 -15.89 -3.11
N ASN A 28 1.17 -16.56 -4.03
CA ASN A 28 1.82 -17.46 -4.97
C ASN A 28 2.35 -16.68 -6.18
N GLU A 29 3.03 -17.38 -7.07
CA GLU A 29 3.68 -16.78 -8.24
C GLU A 29 2.70 -15.94 -9.07
N SER A 30 1.52 -16.47 -9.30
CA SER A 30 0.49 -15.80 -10.08
C SER A 30 0.00 -14.52 -9.41
N SER A 31 -0.26 -14.56 -8.10
CA SER A 31 -0.68 -13.40 -7.34
C SER A 31 0.40 -12.32 -7.32
N LEU A 32 1.65 -12.72 -7.09
CA LEU A 32 2.77 -11.78 -7.04
C LEU A 32 3.01 -11.13 -8.40
N ALA A 33 2.91 -11.87 -9.48
CA ALA A 33 3.07 -11.30 -10.82
C ALA A 33 1.97 -10.29 -11.14
N ALA A 34 0.72 -10.63 -10.82
CA ALA A 34 -0.40 -9.72 -11.00
C ALA A 34 -0.27 -8.47 -10.14
N GLY A 35 0.11 -8.65 -8.89
CA GLY A 35 0.32 -7.54 -7.95
C GLY A 35 1.46 -6.62 -8.37
N GLU A 36 2.55 -7.17 -8.86
CA GLU A 36 3.68 -6.39 -9.37
C GLU A 36 3.25 -5.49 -10.53
N LYS A 37 2.53 -6.04 -11.48
CA LYS A 37 2.06 -5.30 -12.63
C LYS A 37 1.21 -4.11 -12.23
N ILE A 38 0.29 -4.31 -11.30
CA ILE A 38 -0.59 -3.25 -10.79
C ILE A 38 0.24 -2.24 -9.99
N TYR A 39 1.13 -2.71 -9.13
CA TYR A 39 1.98 -1.86 -8.32
C TYR A 39 2.80 -0.91 -9.18
N MET A 40 3.47 -1.43 -10.19
CA MET A 40 4.30 -0.60 -11.08
C MET A 40 3.48 0.43 -11.85
N LYS A 41 2.24 0.10 -12.20
CA LYS A 41 1.36 0.99 -12.93
C LYS A 41 0.71 2.05 -12.04
N ARG A 42 0.34 1.69 -10.81
CA ARG A 42 -0.52 2.53 -9.96
C ARG A 42 0.14 3.09 -8.71
N CYS A 43 1.15 2.43 -8.20
CA CYS A 43 1.70 2.73 -6.88
C CYS A 43 3.13 3.24 -6.92
N ALA A 44 3.94 2.74 -7.85
CA ALA A 44 5.37 3.01 -7.88
C ALA A 44 5.70 4.48 -8.15
N ALA A 45 4.82 5.21 -8.83
CA ALA A 45 5.07 6.62 -9.12
C ALA A 45 5.30 7.45 -7.84
N CYS A 46 4.62 7.09 -6.74
CA CYS A 46 4.80 7.74 -5.44
C CYS A 46 5.63 6.89 -4.49
N HIS A 47 5.31 5.60 -4.37
CA HIS A 47 5.95 4.72 -3.40
C HIS A 47 7.33 4.23 -3.82
N GLY A 48 7.70 4.40 -5.09
CA GLY A 48 8.99 3.95 -5.61
C GLY A 48 8.95 2.51 -6.08
N LYS A 49 9.85 2.16 -6.99
CA LYS A 49 9.93 0.79 -7.52
C LYS A 49 10.26 -0.24 -6.46
N THR A 50 10.97 0.17 -5.42
CA THR A 50 11.38 -0.70 -4.31
C THR A 50 10.60 -0.42 -3.03
N GLY A 51 9.61 0.47 -3.07
CA GLY A 51 8.78 0.76 -1.92
C GLY A 51 9.40 1.68 -0.88
N ASN A 52 10.42 2.45 -1.25
CA ASN A 52 11.15 3.34 -0.34
C ASN A 52 10.52 4.73 -0.19
N GLY A 53 9.39 4.98 -0.82
CA GLY A 53 8.73 6.29 -0.76
C GLY A 53 9.41 7.34 -1.62
N ASP A 54 10.28 6.94 -2.52
CA ASP A 54 11.12 7.82 -3.35
C ASP A 54 10.66 7.87 -4.80
N GLY A 55 9.39 7.64 -5.06
CA GLY A 55 8.84 7.71 -6.40
C GLY A 55 8.91 9.12 -6.95
N HIS A 56 9.02 9.20 -8.28
CA HIS A 56 9.13 10.44 -9.02
C HIS A 56 8.02 11.44 -8.65
N ASP A 57 6.78 10.98 -8.56
CA ASP A 57 5.66 11.87 -8.24
C ASP A 57 5.69 12.33 -6.79
N ALA A 58 6.20 11.51 -5.88
CA ALA A 58 6.34 11.91 -4.49
C ALA A 58 7.35 13.06 -4.37
N VAL A 59 8.47 12.96 -5.08
CA VAL A 59 9.48 14.02 -5.09
C VAL A 59 8.89 15.32 -5.65
N ASP A 60 8.19 15.22 -6.77
CA ASP A 60 7.60 16.38 -7.41
C ASP A 60 6.51 17.06 -6.56
N LEU A 61 5.73 16.28 -5.83
CA LEU A 61 4.65 16.77 -4.97
C LEU A 61 5.16 17.19 -3.59
N GLY A 62 6.42 16.90 -3.26
CA GLY A 62 6.97 17.20 -1.94
C GLY A 62 6.33 16.39 -0.82
N ILE A 63 5.92 15.17 -1.10
CA ILE A 63 5.30 14.28 -0.11
C ILE A 63 6.25 13.14 0.25
N TYR A 64 5.97 12.50 1.39
CA TYR A 64 6.82 11.43 1.94
C TYR A 64 5.98 10.18 2.21
N PRO A 65 5.68 9.37 1.16
CA PRO A 65 4.95 8.13 1.35
C PRO A 65 5.70 7.19 2.29
N ALA A 66 4.95 6.36 3.00
CA ALA A 66 5.54 5.39 3.91
C ALA A 66 6.48 4.42 3.16
N LYS A 67 7.60 4.10 3.81
CA LYS A 67 8.49 3.03 3.33
C LYS A 67 7.91 1.69 3.73
N PHE A 68 7.83 0.76 2.80
CA PHE A 68 7.26 -0.55 3.10
C PHE A 68 8.12 -1.38 4.03
N SER A 69 9.40 -1.07 4.14
CA SER A 69 10.30 -1.71 5.09
C SER A 69 10.19 -1.15 6.52
N ASP A 70 9.44 -0.07 6.71
CA ASP A 70 9.23 0.52 8.04
C ASP A 70 8.53 -0.51 8.94
N PRO A 71 9.07 -0.77 10.15
CA PRO A 71 8.45 -1.73 11.07
C PRO A 71 6.99 -1.44 11.39
N LYS A 72 6.58 -0.18 11.41
CA LYS A 72 5.18 0.19 11.66
C LYS A 72 4.27 -0.34 10.55
N LEU A 73 4.68 -0.20 9.30
CA LEU A 73 3.89 -0.69 8.18
C LEU A 73 3.94 -2.21 8.10
N ARG A 74 5.11 -2.79 8.35
CA ARG A 74 5.26 -4.25 8.35
C ARG A 74 4.38 -4.91 9.41
N GLY A 75 4.13 -4.21 10.50
CA GLY A 75 3.26 -4.69 11.58
C GLY A 75 1.77 -4.52 11.30
N GLU A 76 1.39 -3.78 10.27
CA GLU A 76 -0.03 -3.63 9.93
C GLU A 76 -0.55 -4.91 9.29
N SER A 77 -1.82 -5.24 9.61
CA SER A 77 -2.45 -6.41 9.03
C SER A 77 -2.77 -6.20 7.54
N ASP A 78 -2.93 -7.30 6.82
CA ASP A 78 -3.35 -7.21 5.41
C ASP A 78 -4.72 -6.54 5.29
N GLY A 79 -5.63 -6.80 6.21
CA GLY A 79 -6.95 -6.14 6.22
C GLY A 79 -6.84 -4.63 6.38
N ALA A 80 -5.93 -4.17 7.25
CA ALA A 80 -5.69 -2.75 7.45
C ALA A 80 -5.15 -2.11 6.16
N LEU A 81 -4.19 -2.75 5.52
CA LEU A 81 -3.64 -2.26 4.26
C LEU A 81 -4.68 -2.25 3.15
N PHE A 82 -5.51 -3.30 3.09
CA PHE A 82 -6.60 -3.39 2.11
C PHE A 82 -7.56 -2.22 2.27
N TRP A 83 -7.95 -1.92 3.52
CA TRP A 83 -8.85 -0.79 3.79
C TRP A 83 -8.21 0.52 3.35
N LYS A 84 -6.93 0.73 3.67
CA LYS A 84 -6.22 1.97 3.31
C LYS A 84 -6.13 2.16 1.80
N ILE A 85 -5.85 1.09 1.06
CA ILE A 85 -5.82 1.14 -0.40
C ILE A 85 -7.22 1.41 -0.96
N THR A 86 -8.23 0.83 -0.33
CA THR A 86 -9.63 0.99 -0.78
C THR A 86 -10.12 2.42 -0.65
N VAL A 87 -9.92 3.03 0.52
CA VAL A 87 -10.46 4.36 0.79
C VAL A 87 -9.53 5.50 0.36
N GLY A 88 -8.23 5.24 0.33
CA GLY A 88 -7.23 6.24 0.01
C GLY A 88 -7.10 7.32 1.07
N LYS A 89 -6.16 8.21 0.86
CA LYS A 89 -5.96 9.42 1.66
C LYS A 89 -5.17 10.39 0.80
N LYS A 90 -5.79 11.47 0.38
CA LYS A 90 -5.17 12.43 -0.53
C LYS A 90 -3.75 12.78 -0.12
N PRO A 91 -2.80 12.80 -1.04
CA PRO A 91 -2.94 12.62 -2.49
C PRO A 91 -3.01 11.16 -2.96
N MET A 92 -3.01 10.18 -2.06
CA MET A 92 -3.18 8.77 -2.43
C MET A 92 -4.60 8.53 -2.90
N PRO A 93 -4.81 8.02 -4.15
CA PRO A 93 -6.15 7.76 -4.65
C PRO A 93 -6.88 6.66 -3.89
N ASP A 94 -8.20 6.67 -3.97
CA ASP A 94 -9.05 5.59 -3.49
C ASP A 94 -9.15 4.53 -4.58
N TYR A 95 -8.66 3.33 -4.30
CA TYR A 95 -8.66 2.26 -5.29
C TYR A 95 -9.88 1.34 -5.21
N GLY A 96 -10.81 1.62 -4.30
CA GLY A 96 -12.03 0.84 -4.17
C GLY A 96 -12.89 0.83 -5.42
N SER A 97 -12.86 1.93 -6.19
CA SER A 97 -13.58 2.04 -7.45
C SER A 97 -12.71 1.85 -8.69
N ARG A 98 -11.38 1.71 -8.50
CA ARG A 98 -10.41 1.67 -9.61
C ARG A 98 -9.80 0.29 -9.82
N LEU A 99 -9.79 -0.53 -8.78
CA LEU A 99 -9.23 -1.88 -8.81
C LEU A 99 -10.23 -2.84 -8.20
N SER A 100 -10.30 -4.05 -8.75
CA SER A 100 -11.11 -5.12 -8.16
C SER A 100 -10.58 -5.51 -6.79
N LYS A 101 -11.39 -6.21 -6.01
CA LYS A 101 -10.95 -6.77 -4.73
C LYS A 101 -9.74 -7.69 -4.92
N THR A 102 -9.80 -8.56 -5.92
CA THR A 102 -8.70 -9.46 -6.24
C THR A 102 -7.43 -8.70 -6.54
N ASP A 103 -7.51 -7.65 -7.36
CA ASP A 103 -6.35 -6.83 -7.69
C ASP A 103 -5.74 -6.19 -6.46
N ARG A 104 -6.57 -5.65 -5.57
CA ARG A 104 -6.10 -5.02 -4.34
C ARG A 104 -5.39 -6.03 -3.42
N TRP A 105 -5.92 -7.23 -3.27
CA TRP A 105 -5.26 -8.28 -2.50
C TRP A 105 -3.93 -8.72 -3.14
N ASN A 106 -3.90 -8.82 -4.46
CA ASN A 106 -2.66 -9.15 -5.18
C ASN A 106 -1.59 -8.09 -4.97
N VAL A 107 -1.97 -6.81 -5.00
CA VAL A 107 -1.03 -5.71 -4.74
C VAL A 107 -0.46 -5.83 -3.32
N ILE A 108 -1.28 -6.15 -2.34
CA ILE A 108 -0.83 -6.33 -0.96
C ILE A 108 0.19 -7.47 -0.88
N ASN A 109 -0.08 -8.58 -1.53
CA ASN A 109 0.86 -9.70 -1.56
C ASN A 109 2.20 -9.27 -2.15
N PHE A 110 2.17 -8.49 -3.23
CA PHE A 110 3.40 -8.01 -3.84
C PHE A 110 4.15 -7.02 -2.95
N LEU A 111 3.45 -6.02 -2.38
CA LEU A 111 4.15 -5.02 -1.56
C LEU A 111 4.78 -5.63 -0.31
N ARG A 112 4.26 -6.73 0.20
CA ARG A 112 4.89 -7.46 1.30
C ARG A 112 6.27 -7.99 0.89
N THR A 113 6.48 -8.33 -0.38
CA THR A 113 7.80 -8.75 -0.86
C THR A 113 8.79 -7.60 -0.83
N LEU A 114 8.34 -6.41 -1.12
CA LEU A 114 9.18 -5.21 -1.02
C LEU A 114 9.51 -4.89 0.44
N ALA A 115 8.57 -5.11 1.34
CA ALA A 115 8.75 -4.89 2.76
C ALA A 115 9.80 -5.83 3.38
N ALA A 116 10.00 -7.00 2.78
CA ALA A 116 10.93 -8.00 3.27
C ALA A 116 12.39 -7.77 2.83
N ARG A 117 12.62 -6.81 1.94
CA ARG A 117 13.97 -6.54 1.41
C ARG A 117 14.81 -5.68 2.33
#